data_7cc43f09bf6bfe6433485bbc862e4304
#
_entry.id   7cc43f09bf6bfe6433485bbc862e4304
#
_cell.length_a   1.000
_cell.length_b   1.000
_cell.length_c   1.000
_cell.angle_alpha   90.00
_cell.angle_beta   90.00
_cell.angle_gamma   90.00
#
_symmetry.space_group_name_H-M   'P 1'
#
loop_
_entity.id
_entity.type
_entity.pdbx_description
1 polymer ?
#
loop_
_entity_poly.entity_id
_entity_poly.type
_entity_poly.pdbx_seq_one_letter_code
_entity_poly.pdbx_strand_id
1 'polypeptide(L)'
;MTMLNMWQQLYDPLNNIWLSSAVALIPIIFFFLALAVFRLKGSIAGTGTVIIALLIALFFYQMPGQMAFASIIYGFFYGLWPISWIIIGAVFLYKISVKTGQFEVIRSSILSITEDQRLQMLLVGFAFGTFLEGAAGFGAPVAITAALLVGLGFKPLYAAGLCLIVNTAPVAFGAMGIPIIVAGQVSDVDTMEISQMVGRQLPFLTIIVLFWIMAIMDGWRGVKETWPAVLVGGGAFAIAQYLTSNFIGPELPDITAAIASLVSLTLLFRVWKPKHIFRFEPEAGQTLTQQPTTVQRYSIGKIAKAWSPFAILTVMVTIWSVKPFKALFAKDGALEHWIFKLEVPYLHKLVEKMPPIVSEMKPYEAIYKFDWFSATGTAIFIAAIITVIFLKMKASEAVTTFGETLNELKTPIYSIGMVLAFAFIANYSGLSATLALALSHTGHAFTFFSPFLGWLGVFLTGSDTSSNALFSALQATTAQQIGIPEVLLVAANTSGGVTGKMISPQSIAIACAAVGLVGKESDLFRFTVKHSIIFTVFVGIIITVQAYLVPWMIP
;
A
#
# COMPACT_ATOMS: atom_id res chain seq x y z
N MET A 1 38.88 -22.22 -8.85
CA MET A 1 37.69 -21.70 -8.16
C MET A 1 38.13 -21.43 -6.73
N THR A 2 38.47 -20.18 -6.41
CA THR A 2 38.80 -19.75 -5.04
C THR A 2 37.57 -20.04 -4.18
N MET A 3 37.72 -20.87 -3.14
CA MET A 3 36.65 -21.04 -2.14
C MET A 3 36.39 -19.64 -1.57
N LEU A 4 35.24 -19.07 -1.90
CA LEU A 4 34.76 -17.85 -1.25
C LEU A 4 34.49 -18.23 0.20
N ASN A 5 35.27 -17.69 1.11
CA ASN A 5 35.02 -17.85 2.53
C ASN A 5 33.65 -17.28 2.89
N MET A 6 32.86 -18.01 3.68
CA MET A 6 31.62 -17.49 4.25
C MET A 6 31.94 -16.21 5.03
N TRP A 7 31.11 -15.19 4.84
CA TRP A 7 31.24 -13.92 5.53
C TRP A 7 30.19 -13.80 6.63
N GLN A 8 30.62 -13.50 7.82
CA GLN A 8 29.78 -13.36 9.00
C GLN A 8 29.30 -11.93 9.15
N GLN A 9 28.00 -11.75 9.35
CA GLN A 9 27.42 -10.42 9.53
C GLN A 9 27.96 -9.78 10.83
N LEU A 10 28.31 -8.51 10.72
CA LEU A 10 28.74 -7.67 11.84
C LEU A 10 27.62 -6.69 12.17
N TYR A 11 27.18 -6.62 13.43
CA TYR A 11 26.05 -5.77 13.82
C TYR A 11 26.46 -4.52 14.61
N ASP A 12 27.69 -4.47 15.10
CA ASP A 12 28.26 -3.33 15.79
C ASP A 12 29.68 -3.03 15.29
N PRO A 13 29.80 -2.52 14.03
CA PRO A 13 31.11 -2.31 13.40
C PRO A 13 31.99 -1.26 14.11
N LEU A 14 31.42 -0.41 14.95
CA LEU A 14 32.14 0.64 15.67
C LEU A 14 32.33 0.36 17.18
N ASN A 15 31.99 -0.88 17.63
CA ASN A 15 31.99 -1.28 19.03
C ASN A 15 31.19 -0.33 19.94
N ASN A 16 30.18 0.29 19.38
CA ASN A 16 29.19 1.12 20.06
C ASN A 16 27.90 1.11 19.22
N ILE A 17 26.89 0.44 19.72
CA ILE A 17 25.63 0.22 18.98
C ILE A 17 24.96 1.53 18.55
N TRP A 18 25.07 2.60 19.34
CA TRP A 18 24.49 3.89 19.01
C TRP A 18 25.24 4.60 17.87
N LEU A 19 26.57 4.53 17.86
CA LEU A 19 27.40 5.06 16.76
C LEU A 19 27.21 4.23 15.48
N SER A 20 27.21 2.91 15.61
CA SER A 20 26.93 1.99 14.50
C SER A 20 25.55 2.24 13.91
N SER A 21 24.54 2.49 14.75
CA SER A 21 23.19 2.82 14.31
C SER A 21 23.11 4.20 13.65
N ALA A 22 23.87 5.19 14.14
CA ALA A 22 23.95 6.50 13.48
C ALA A 22 24.50 6.38 12.05
N VAL A 23 25.52 5.54 11.83
CA VAL A 23 26.05 5.25 10.48
C VAL A 23 25.01 4.48 9.65
N ALA A 24 24.35 3.49 10.23
CA ALA A 24 23.32 2.70 9.56
C ALA A 24 22.10 3.54 9.14
N LEU A 25 21.80 4.64 9.85
CA LEU A 25 20.72 5.57 9.50
C LEU A 25 21.06 6.50 8.33
N ILE A 26 22.33 6.70 7.97
CA ILE A 26 22.74 7.66 6.93
C ILE A 26 22.01 7.44 5.60
N PRO A 27 21.93 6.22 5.02
CA PRO A 27 21.20 5.99 3.78
C PRO A 27 19.72 6.35 3.88
N ILE A 28 19.09 6.03 5.01
CA ILE A 28 17.69 6.32 5.28
C ILE A 28 17.47 7.83 5.40
N ILE A 29 18.31 8.52 6.17
CA ILE A 29 18.27 9.99 6.29
C ILE A 29 18.48 10.65 4.93
N PHE A 30 19.46 10.17 4.14
CA PHE A 30 19.68 10.67 2.79
C PHE A 30 18.43 10.51 1.91
N PHE A 31 17.79 9.32 1.92
CA PHE A 31 16.59 9.07 1.15
C PHE A 31 15.47 10.06 1.48
N PHE A 32 15.29 10.34 2.77
CA PHE A 32 14.30 11.29 3.23
C PHE A 32 14.64 12.73 2.85
N LEU A 33 15.89 13.16 3.06
CA LEU A 33 16.33 14.49 2.66
C LEU A 33 16.21 14.68 1.14
N ALA A 34 16.58 13.67 0.35
CA ALA A 34 16.49 13.71 -1.09
C ALA A 34 15.04 13.93 -1.57
N LEU A 35 14.07 13.26 -0.96
CA LEU A 35 12.66 13.39 -1.32
C LEU A 35 12.01 14.65 -0.73
N ALA A 36 12.16 14.87 0.58
CA ALA A 36 11.39 15.89 1.30
C ALA A 36 11.99 17.30 1.19
N VAL A 37 13.33 17.41 1.27
CA VAL A 37 14.05 18.69 1.26
C VAL A 37 14.50 19.07 -0.13
N PHE A 38 15.26 18.17 -0.79
CA PHE A 38 15.80 18.43 -2.13
C PHE A 38 14.80 18.19 -3.26
N ARG A 39 13.63 17.57 -2.96
CA ARG A 39 12.55 17.30 -3.92
C ARG A 39 13.04 16.54 -5.17
N LEU A 40 13.98 15.64 -4.99
CA LEU A 40 14.51 14.82 -6.08
C LEU A 40 13.48 13.77 -6.49
N LYS A 41 13.58 13.30 -7.74
CA LYS A 41 12.75 12.18 -8.20
C LYS A 41 13.07 10.91 -7.39
N GLY A 42 12.07 10.08 -7.11
CA GLY A 42 12.23 8.82 -6.36
C GLY A 42 13.32 7.90 -6.94
N SER A 43 13.49 7.89 -8.26
CA SER A 43 14.55 7.15 -8.93
C SER A 43 15.96 7.63 -8.54
N ILE A 44 16.18 8.94 -8.44
CA ILE A 44 17.46 9.54 -8.04
C ILE A 44 17.71 9.32 -6.55
N ALA A 45 16.68 9.55 -5.72
CA ALA A 45 16.76 9.32 -4.28
C ALA A 45 17.08 7.85 -3.97
N GLY A 46 16.38 6.90 -4.59
CA GLY A 46 16.62 5.47 -4.42
C GLY A 46 18.03 5.06 -4.87
N THR A 47 18.50 5.54 -6.02
CA THR A 47 19.85 5.25 -6.52
C THR A 47 20.92 5.78 -5.57
N GLY A 48 20.80 7.03 -5.11
CA GLY A 48 21.73 7.62 -4.14
C GLY A 48 21.75 6.85 -2.83
N THR A 49 20.59 6.42 -2.35
CA THR A 49 20.47 5.61 -1.12
C THR A 49 21.20 4.27 -1.26
N VAL A 50 21.04 3.58 -2.39
CA VAL A 50 21.76 2.32 -2.67
C VAL A 50 23.27 2.53 -2.71
N ILE A 51 23.75 3.62 -3.35
CA ILE A 51 25.17 3.93 -3.39
C ILE A 51 25.73 4.17 -1.99
N ILE A 52 25.05 4.95 -1.17
CA ILE A 52 25.47 5.23 0.22
C ILE A 52 25.46 3.94 1.03
N ALA A 53 24.42 3.12 0.93
CA ALA A 53 24.33 1.83 1.62
C ALA A 53 25.45 0.87 1.18
N LEU A 54 25.78 0.85 -0.11
CA LEU A 54 26.91 0.08 -0.65
C LEU A 54 28.24 0.52 -0.02
N LEU A 55 28.51 1.82 0.03
CA LEU A 55 29.73 2.34 0.63
C LEU A 55 29.81 1.99 2.13
N ILE A 56 28.70 2.11 2.85
CA ILE A 56 28.63 1.73 4.27
C ILE A 56 28.85 0.22 4.44
N ALA A 57 28.22 -0.62 3.61
CA ALA A 57 28.40 -2.07 3.65
C ALA A 57 29.87 -2.48 3.42
N LEU A 58 30.53 -1.85 2.44
CA LEU A 58 31.94 -2.14 2.10
C LEU A 58 32.92 -1.66 3.18
N PHE A 59 32.78 -0.41 3.63
CA PHE A 59 33.81 0.24 4.46
C PHE A 59 33.58 0.08 5.97
N PHE A 60 32.34 0.08 6.43
CA PHE A 60 32.02 -0.06 7.86
C PHE A 60 31.71 -1.50 8.24
N TYR A 61 30.86 -2.19 7.47
CA TYR A 61 30.50 -3.58 7.74
C TYR A 61 31.49 -4.58 7.13
N GLN A 62 32.46 -4.14 6.34
CA GLN A 62 33.50 -4.96 5.70
C GLN A 62 32.92 -6.12 4.88
N MET A 63 31.73 -5.92 4.31
CA MET A 63 31.08 -6.90 3.45
C MET A 63 31.88 -7.07 2.15
N PRO A 64 32.20 -8.31 1.71
CA PRO A 64 32.89 -8.52 0.43
C PRO A 64 32.12 -7.90 -0.74
N GLY A 65 32.84 -7.16 -1.62
CA GLY A 65 32.22 -6.41 -2.70
C GLY A 65 31.31 -7.24 -3.61
N GLN A 66 31.73 -8.48 -3.93
CA GLN A 66 30.91 -9.38 -4.74
C GLN A 66 29.56 -9.72 -4.08
N MET A 67 29.52 -9.91 -2.75
CA MET A 67 28.30 -10.16 -1.99
C MET A 67 27.42 -8.91 -1.93
N ALA A 68 28.03 -7.74 -1.73
CA ALA A 68 27.32 -6.47 -1.70
C ALA A 68 26.65 -6.14 -3.05
N PHE A 69 27.36 -6.29 -4.16
CA PHE A 69 26.78 -6.11 -5.49
C PHE A 69 25.71 -7.16 -5.80
N ALA A 70 25.94 -8.44 -5.44
CA ALA A 70 24.97 -9.50 -5.67
C ALA A 70 23.65 -9.23 -4.90
N SER A 71 23.73 -8.71 -3.68
CA SER A 71 22.53 -8.34 -2.89
C SER A 71 21.74 -7.20 -3.52
N ILE A 72 22.41 -6.17 -4.07
CA ILE A 72 21.79 -5.07 -4.81
C ILE A 72 21.07 -5.59 -6.08
N ILE A 73 21.76 -6.39 -6.87
CA ILE A 73 21.21 -6.96 -8.11
C ILE A 73 20.00 -7.85 -7.78
N TYR A 74 20.12 -8.69 -6.76
CA TYR A 74 19.04 -9.55 -6.30
C TYR A 74 17.81 -8.75 -5.90
N GLY A 75 17.95 -7.71 -5.06
CA GLY A 75 16.86 -6.85 -4.66
C GLY A 75 16.23 -6.08 -5.82
N PHE A 76 17.05 -5.57 -6.75
CA PHE A 76 16.56 -4.88 -7.93
C PHE A 76 15.69 -5.78 -8.81
N PHE A 77 16.15 -6.98 -9.13
CA PHE A 77 15.37 -7.94 -9.93
C PHE A 77 14.11 -8.42 -9.19
N TYR A 78 14.16 -8.50 -7.86
CA TYR A 78 12.96 -8.78 -7.06
C TYR A 78 11.90 -7.69 -7.20
N GLY A 79 12.31 -6.44 -7.34
CA GLY A 79 11.42 -5.33 -7.66
C GLY A 79 10.80 -5.41 -9.05
N LEU A 80 11.52 -5.97 -10.02
CA LEU A 80 11.00 -6.18 -11.37
C LEU A 80 10.01 -7.35 -11.41
N TRP A 81 10.37 -8.48 -10.80
CA TRP A 81 9.53 -9.66 -10.73
C TRP A 81 9.54 -10.24 -9.29
N PRO A 82 8.37 -10.47 -8.67
CA PRO A 82 7.00 -10.39 -9.22
C PRO A 82 6.33 -9.01 -9.11
N ILE A 83 6.92 -8.04 -8.40
CA ILE A 83 6.23 -6.83 -7.92
C ILE A 83 5.81 -5.92 -9.06
N SER A 84 6.74 -5.51 -9.94
CA SER A 84 6.37 -4.63 -11.06
C SER A 84 5.42 -5.31 -12.05
N TRP A 85 5.45 -6.64 -12.16
CA TRP A 85 4.51 -7.38 -12.99
C TRP A 85 3.07 -7.25 -12.52
N ILE A 86 2.82 -7.25 -11.19
CA ILE A 86 1.51 -6.97 -10.62
C ILE A 86 1.04 -5.57 -11.01
N ILE A 87 1.90 -4.58 -10.87
CA ILE A 87 1.59 -3.17 -11.19
C ILE A 87 1.25 -3.00 -12.67
N ILE A 88 2.06 -3.58 -13.55
CA ILE A 88 1.84 -3.52 -15.00
C ILE A 88 0.47 -4.11 -15.36
N GLY A 89 0.15 -5.29 -14.83
CA GLY A 89 -1.14 -5.95 -15.07
C GLY A 89 -2.32 -5.11 -14.58
N ALA A 90 -2.24 -4.58 -13.35
CA ALA A 90 -3.30 -3.78 -12.74
C ALA A 90 -3.57 -2.48 -13.51
N VAL A 91 -2.53 -1.70 -13.83
CA VAL A 91 -2.66 -0.44 -14.57
C VAL A 91 -3.13 -0.69 -16.01
N PHE A 92 -2.68 -1.76 -16.64
CA PHE A 92 -3.15 -2.15 -17.96
C PHE A 92 -4.66 -2.45 -17.96
N LEU A 93 -5.14 -3.26 -17.01
CA LEU A 93 -6.58 -3.56 -16.86
C LEU A 93 -7.40 -2.29 -16.61
N TYR A 94 -6.92 -1.41 -15.73
CA TYR A 94 -7.56 -0.12 -15.47
C TYR A 94 -7.67 0.73 -16.75
N LYS A 95 -6.59 0.85 -17.53
CA LYS A 95 -6.59 1.60 -18.80
C LYS A 95 -7.53 1.01 -19.84
N ILE A 96 -7.66 -0.32 -19.90
CA ILE A 96 -8.68 -0.98 -20.74
C ILE A 96 -10.08 -0.49 -20.35
N SER A 97 -10.39 -0.49 -19.04
CA SER A 97 -11.67 0.00 -18.53
C SER A 97 -11.94 1.47 -18.89
N VAL A 98 -10.92 2.32 -18.84
CA VAL A 98 -11.02 3.73 -19.21
C VAL A 98 -11.22 3.89 -20.72
N LYS A 99 -10.36 3.28 -21.55
CA LYS A 99 -10.41 3.42 -23.03
C LYS A 99 -11.69 2.83 -23.65
N THR A 100 -12.25 1.79 -23.05
CA THR A 100 -13.51 1.20 -23.50
C THR A 100 -14.76 1.95 -22.98
N GLY A 101 -14.57 3.06 -22.23
CA GLY A 101 -15.65 3.87 -21.69
C GLY A 101 -16.39 3.24 -20.50
N GLN A 102 -15.95 2.08 -20.01
CA GLN A 102 -16.60 1.40 -18.88
C GLN A 102 -16.46 2.21 -17.59
N PHE A 103 -15.29 2.81 -17.39
CA PHE A 103 -15.02 3.62 -16.21
C PHE A 103 -15.97 4.81 -16.07
N GLU A 104 -16.34 5.47 -17.18
CA GLU A 104 -17.31 6.58 -17.18
C GLU A 104 -18.70 6.13 -16.77
N VAL A 105 -19.12 4.93 -17.20
CA VAL A 105 -20.40 4.33 -16.79
C VAL A 105 -20.42 4.04 -15.28
N ILE A 106 -19.31 3.50 -14.74
CA ILE A 106 -19.15 3.28 -13.29
C ILE A 106 -19.28 4.61 -12.56
N ARG A 107 -18.49 5.61 -12.94
CA ARG A 107 -18.48 6.93 -12.34
C ARG A 107 -19.86 7.58 -12.31
N SER A 108 -20.53 7.66 -13.45
CA SER A 108 -21.86 8.26 -13.56
C SER A 108 -22.92 7.51 -12.73
N SER A 109 -22.82 6.19 -12.63
CA SER A 109 -23.76 5.39 -11.83
C SER A 109 -23.68 5.71 -10.35
N ILE A 110 -22.48 5.97 -9.84
CA ILE A 110 -22.25 6.31 -8.41
C ILE A 110 -22.73 7.72 -8.09
N LEU A 111 -22.42 8.69 -8.96
CA LEU A 111 -22.77 10.09 -8.75
C LEU A 111 -24.30 10.35 -8.69
N SER A 112 -25.11 9.43 -9.25
CA SER A 112 -26.58 9.58 -9.31
C SER A 112 -27.35 9.17 -8.05
N ILE A 113 -26.65 8.66 -7.00
CA ILE A 113 -27.32 7.92 -5.90
C ILE A 113 -27.91 8.86 -4.84
N THR A 114 -27.23 9.96 -4.46
CA THR A 114 -27.66 10.84 -3.38
C THR A 114 -27.25 12.30 -3.62
N GLU A 115 -28.03 13.24 -3.04
CA GLU A 115 -27.74 14.67 -3.06
C GLU A 115 -27.09 15.20 -1.77
N ASP A 116 -27.11 14.43 -0.68
CA ASP A 116 -26.48 14.79 0.59
C ASP A 116 -24.95 14.64 0.48
N GLN A 117 -24.21 15.72 0.69
CA GLN A 117 -22.76 15.72 0.51
C GLN A 117 -22.02 14.84 1.51
N ARG A 118 -22.56 14.59 2.71
CA ARG A 118 -21.98 13.63 3.66
C ARG A 118 -22.06 12.21 3.13
N LEU A 119 -23.18 11.85 2.49
CA LEU A 119 -23.38 10.55 1.87
C LEU A 119 -22.62 10.42 0.55
N GLN A 120 -22.46 11.52 -0.20
CA GLN A 120 -21.57 11.57 -1.38
C GLN A 120 -20.11 11.33 -0.97
N MET A 121 -19.68 11.85 0.18
CA MET A 121 -18.34 11.57 0.72
C MET A 121 -18.15 10.08 1.01
N LEU A 122 -19.14 9.38 1.58
CA LEU A 122 -19.08 7.94 1.79
C LEU A 122 -19.06 7.14 0.49
N LEU A 123 -19.86 7.54 -0.52
CA LEU A 123 -19.92 6.82 -1.81
C LEU A 123 -18.70 7.11 -2.68
N VAL A 124 -18.36 8.40 -2.88
CA VAL A 124 -17.34 8.84 -3.83
C VAL A 124 -15.97 8.88 -3.17
N GLY A 125 -15.84 9.61 -2.06
CA GLY A 125 -14.56 9.77 -1.38
C GLY A 125 -14.04 8.46 -0.78
N PHE A 126 -14.91 7.72 -0.07
CA PHE A 126 -14.52 6.49 0.58
C PHE A 126 -14.67 5.27 -0.33
N ALA A 127 -15.88 4.80 -0.61
CA ALA A 127 -16.06 3.50 -1.24
C ALA A 127 -15.51 3.45 -2.68
N PHE A 128 -15.80 4.46 -3.52
CA PHE A 128 -15.23 4.53 -4.86
C PHE A 128 -13.74 4.88 -4.84
N GLY A 129 -13.29 5.73 -3.92
CA GLY A 129 -11.87 6.03 -3.71
C GLY A 129 -11.07 4.78 -3.34
N THR A 130 -11.61 3.94 -2.45
CA THR A 130 -11.02 2.64 -2.10
C THR A 130 -10.95 1.70 -3.29
N PHE A 131 -12.02 1.62 -4.08
CA PHE A 131 -12.01 0.83 -5.31
C PHE A 131 -10.88 1.24 -6.25
N LEU A 132 -10.69 2.54 -6.43
CA LEU A 132 -9.60 3.07 -7.26
C LEU A 132 -8.22 2.79 -6.66
N GLU A 133 -8.07 2.87 -5.34
CA GLU A 133 -6.80 2.57 -4.65
C GLU A 133 -6.42 1.12 -4.82
N GLY A 134 -7.39 0.20 -4.65
CA GLY A 134 -7.16 -1.23 -4.88
C GLY A 134 -6.81 -1.55 -6.34
N ALA A 135 -7.48 -0.90 -7.30
CA ALA A 135 -7.31 -1.19 -8.72
C ALA A 135 -6.08 -0.53 -9.36
N ALA A 136 -5.72 0.69 -8.95
CA ALA A 136 -4.69 1.49 -9.62
C ALA A 136 -3.65 2.11 -8.68
N GLY A 137 -4.02 2.48 -7.45
CA GLY A 137 -3.11 3.10 -6.47
C GLY A 137 -2.42 4.39 -6.96
N PHE A 138 -1.20 4.62 -6.52
CA PHE A 138 -0.24 5.66 -6.98
C PHE A 138 -0.73 7.11 -6.94
N GLY A 139 -1.68 7.46 -6.05
CA GLY A 139 -2.20 8.82 -5.85
C GLY A 139 -3.33 9.21 -6.81
N ALA A 140 -3.58 8.48 -7.88
CA ALA A 140 -4.70 8.72 -8.79
C ALA A 140 -6.07 8.69 -8.07
N PRO A 141 -6.34 7.79 -7.12
CA PRO A 141 -7.60 7.73 -6.38
C PRO A 141 -7.98 9.05 -5.72
N VAL A 142 -7.06 9.64 -4.96
CA VAL A 142 -7.31 10.93 -4.27
C VAL A 142 -7.57 12.06 -5.26
N ALA A 143 -6.79 12.12 -6.35
CA ALA A 143 -6.98 13.15 -7.39
C ALA A 143 -8.36 13.05 -8.02
N ILE A 144 -8.77 11.84 -8.43
CA ILE A 144 -10.06 11.61 -9.11
C ILE A 144 -11.22 11.91 -8.17
N THR A 145 -11.20 11.36 -6.95
CA THR A 145 -12.30 11.53 -6.00
C THR A 145 -12.43 12.97 -5.50
N ALA A 146 -11.32 13.64 -5.21
CA ALA A 146 -11.34 15.05 -4.82
C ALA A 146 -11.90 15.96 -5.93
N ALA A 147 -11.46 15.76 -7.19
CA ALA A 147 -12.00 16.49 -8.33
C ALA A 147 -13.51 16.24 -8.54
N LEU A 148 -13.96 14.97 -8.37
CA LEU A 148 -15.38 14.64 -8.44
C LEU A 148 -16.19 15.33 -7.34
N LEU A 149 -15.69 15.35 -6.09
CA LEU A 149 -16.37 16.02 -4.99
C LEU A 149 -16.44 17.55 -5.20
N VAL A 150 -15.39 18.17 -5.75
CA VAL A 150 -15.46 19.60 -6.15
C VAL A 150 -16.53 19.81 -7.19
N GLY A 151 -16.64 18.92 -8.20
CA GLY A 151 -17.73 18.94 -9.20
C GLY A 151 -19.12 18.76 -8.58
N LEU A 152 -19.23 18.17 -7.39
CA LEU A 152 -20.47 18.04 -6.60
C LEU A 152 -20.71 19.21 -5.63
N GLY A 153 -19.90 20.27 -5.70
CA GLY A 153 -20.05 21.48 -4.89
C GLY A 153 -19.34 21.46 -3.54
N PHE A 154 -18.40 20.55 -3.31
CA PHE A 154 -17.53 20.60 -2.14
C PHE A 154 -16.52 21.75 -2.28
N LYS A 155 -16.18 22.40 -1.17
CA LYS A 155 -15.06 23.33 -1.12
C LYS A 155 -13.76 22.60 -1.45
N PRO A 156 -12.88 23.13 -2.31
CA PRO A 156 -11.68 22.43 -2.77
C PRO A 156 -10.78 21.90 -1.65
N LEU A 157 -10.54 22.72 -0.61
CA LEU A 157 -9.72 22.31 0.54
C LEU A 157 -10.34 21.13 1.31
N TYR A 158 -11.67 21.16 1.51
CA TYR A 158 -12.38 20.06 2.18
C TYR A 158 -12.41 18.81 1.31
N ALA A 159 -12.67 18.93 0.01
CA ALA A 159 -12.64 17.80 -0.91
C ALA A 159 -11.28 17.08 -0.88
N ALA A 160 -10.18 17.84 -1.04
CA ALA A 160 -8.83 17.30 -1.00
C ALA A 160 -8.48 16.69 0.36
N GLY A 161 -8.74 17.42 1.46
CA GLY A 161 -8.40 16.98 2.81
C GLY A 161 -9.20 15.76 3.27
N LEU A 162 -10.50 15.72 3.01
CA LEU A 162 -11.34 14.58 3.36
C LEU A 162 -10.97 13.33 2.53
N CYS A 163 -10.66 13.49 1.23
CA CYS A 163 -10.18 12.38 0.41
C CYS A 163 -8.84 11.83 0.91
N LEU A 164 -7.91 12.69 1.33
CA LEU A 164 -6.64 12.25 1.93
C LEU A 164 -6.86 11.51 3.24
N ILE A 165 -7.77 11.98 4.10
CA ILE A 165 -8.06 11.33 5.38
C ILE A 165 -8.71 9.96 5.15
N VAL A 166 -9.69 9.87 4.28
CA VAL A 166 -10.43 8.63 4.06
C VAL A 166 -9.62 7.59 3.29
N ASN A 167 -8.62 8.03 2.51
CA ASN A 167 -7.69 7.13 1.81
C ASN A 167 -6.82 6.32 2.78
N THR A 168 -6.80 6.66 4.07
CA THR A 168 -6.14 5.86 5.12
C THR A 168 -6.67 4.42 5.17
N ALA A 169 -7.94 4.19 4.86
CA ALA A 169 -8.55 2.87 4.94
C ALA A 169 -7.97 1.85 3.93
N PRO A 170 -7.78 2.20 2.63
CA PRO A 170 -7.35 1.23 1.63
C PRO A 170 -5.83 1.14 1.43
N VAL A 171 -5.03 2.12 1.83
CA VAL A 171 -3.62 2.24 1.39
C VAL A 171 -2.78 0.98 1.59
N ALA A 172 -3.00 0.23 2.67
CA ALA A 172 -2.24 -0.99 2.96
C ALA A 172 -2.46 -2.11 1.93
N PHE A 173 -3.68 -2.22 1.40
CA PHE A 173 -4.05 -3.18 0.36
C PHE A 173 -4.11 -2.54 -1.04
N GLY A 174 -3.64 -1.30 -1.16
CA GLY A 174 -3.66 -0.54 -2.41
C GLY A 174 -2.80 -1.18 -3.51
N ALA A 175 -3.12 -0.87 -4.76
CA ALA A 175 -2.46 -1.42 -5.93
C ALA A 175 -2.28 -2.94 -5.86
N MET A 176 -3.37 -3.67 -5.59
CA MET A 176 -3.40 -5.14 -5.48
C MET A 176 -2.51 -5.69 -4.35
N GLY A 177 -2.49 -5.02 -3.19
CA GLY A 177 -1.81 -5.51 -1.98
C GLY A 177 -0.28 -5.46 -2.01
N ILE A 178 0.30 -4.70 -2.93
CA ILE A 178 1.75 -4.58 -3.08
C ILE A 178 2.47 -4.19 -1.78
N PRO A 179 1.96 -3.25 -0.96
CA PRO A 179 2.61 -2.91 0.30
C PRO A 179 2.83 -4.14 1.21
N ILE A 180 1.83 -5.00 1.34
CA ILE A 180 1.89 -6.22 2.16
C ILE A 180 2.80 -7.27 1.53
N ILE A 181 2.75 -7.44 0.21
CA ILE A 181 3.62 -8.36 -0.51
C ILE A 181 5.09 -7.97 -0.29
N VAL A 182 5.42 -6.68 -0.43
CA VAL A 182 6.78 -6.18 -0.18
C VAL A 182 7.18 -6.35 1.29
N ALA A 183 6.28 -6.10 2.24
CA ALA A 183 6.55 -6.32 3.65
C ALA A 183 6.98 -7.77 3.92
N GLY A 184 6.24 -8.74 3.40
CA GLY A 184 6.58 -10.17 3.54
C GLY A 184 7.93 -10.53 2.91
N GLN A 185 8.20 -10.00 1.73
CA GLN A 185 9.43 -10.26 0.99
C GLN A 185 10.69 -9.78 1.72
N VAL A 186 10.59 -8.60 2.33
CA VAL A 186 11.73 -7.94 2.99
C VAL A 186 11.95 -8.45 4.42
N SER A 187 10.87 -8.80 5.13
CA SER A 187 10.92 -9.23 6.53
C SER A 187 11.11 -10.73 6.72
N ASP A 188 10.94 -11.53 5.67
CA ASP A 188 10.90 -13.01 5.74
C ASP A 188 9.70 -13.55 6.56
N VAL A 189 8.69 -12.71 6.81
CA VAL A 189 7.42 -13.10 7.45
C VAL A 189 6.42 -13.50 6.38
N ASP A 190 5.60 -14.52 6.63
CA ASP A 190 4.62 -15.00 5.67
C ASP A 190 3.64 -13.88 5.26
N THR A 191 3.54 -13.64 3.95
CA THR A 191 2.71 -12.56 3.39
C THR A 191 1.23 -12.72 3.74
N MET A 192 0.75 -13.96 3.84
CA MET A 192 -0.64 -14.22 4.22
C MET A 192 -0.90 -13.88 5.68
N GLU A 193 0.04 -14.18 6.59
CA GLU A 193 -0.06 -13.80 8.00
C GLU A 193 -0.05 -12.28 8.17
N ILE A 194 0.80 -11.56 7.42
CA ILE A 194 0.79 -10.08 7.41
C ILE A 194 -0.56 -9.56 6.90
N SER A 195 -1.08 -10.12 5.82
CA SER A 195 -2.41 -9.77 5.27
C SER A 195 -3.51 -9.98 6.32
N GLN A 196 -3.48 -11.12 7.01
CA GLN A 196 -4.43 -11.44 8.08
C GLN A 196 -4.32 -10.43 9.23
N MET A 197 -3.10 -10.11 9.67
CA MET A 197 -2.88 -9.21 10.80
C MET A 197 -3.33 -7.78 10.47
N VAL A 198 -2.98 -7.25 9.30
CA VAL A 198 -3.43 -5.92 8.83
C VAL A 198 -4.96 -5.89 8.71
N GLY A 199 -5.57 -6.96 8.19
CA GLY A 199 -7.02 -7.10 8.11
C GLY A 199 -7.72 -7.25 9.46
N ARG A 200 -6.97 -7.45 10.56
CA ARG A 200 -7.46 -7.42 11.95
C ARG A 200 -7.15 -6.10 12.66
N GLN A 201 -6.44 -5.19 12.03
CA GLN A 201 -6.09 -3.85 12.53
C GLN A 201 -6.91 -2.75 11.86
N LEU A 202 -6.88 -2.67 10.53
CA LEU A 202 -7.46 -1.57 9.76
C LEU A 202 -9.00 -1.44 9.84
N PRO A 203 -9.82 -2.51 9.94
CA PRO A 203 -11.27 -2.35 10.07
C PRO A 203 -11.69 -1.44 11.24
N PHE A 204 -10.99 -1.52 12.37
CA PHE A 204 -11.25 -0.64 13.52
C PHE A 204 -10.96 0.82 13.19
N LEU A 205 -9.79 1.06 12.57
CA LEU A 205 -9.41 2.41 12.13
C LEU A 205 -10.39 2.96 11.09
N THR A 206 -10.82 2.15 10.14
CA THR A 206 -11.74 2.55 9.08
C THR A 206 -13.07 3.06 9.65
N ILE A 207 -13.68 2.34 10.57
CA ILE A 207 -14.94 2.76 11.21
C ILE A 207 -14.75 4.10 11.94
N ILE A 208 -13.66 4.25 12.70
CA ILE A 208 -13.33 5.49 13.39
C ILE A 208 -13.17 6.65 12.39
N VAL A 209 -12.43 6.44 11.31
CA VAL A 209 -12.21 7.44 10.25
C VAL A 209 -13.53 7.89 9.62
N LEU A 210 -14.47 6.97 9.35
CA LEU A 210 -15.74 7.31 8.73
C LEU A 210 -16.61 8.18 9.66
N PHE A 211 -16.70 7.87 10.95
CA PHE A 211 -17.36 8.75 11.92
C PHE A 211 -16.64 10.10 12.04
N TRP A 212 -15.31 10.08 12.00
CA TRP A 212 -14.48 11.26 12.11
C TRP A 212 -14.71 12.25 10.95
N ILE A 213 -14.80 11.77 9.71
CA ILE A 213 -15.10 12.65 8.56
C ILE A 213 -16.51 13.22 8.62
N MET A 214 -17.50 12.47 9.13
CA MET A 214 -18.85 13.02 9.38
C MET A 214 -18.81 14.16 10.41
N ALA A 215 -18.00 14.00 11.46
CA ALA A 215 -17.80 15.06 12.46
C ALA A 215 -17.05 16.27 11.89
N ILE A 216 -16.08 16.10 10.99
CA ILE A 216 -15.39 17.22 10.32
C ILE A 216 -16.37 18.00 9.43
N MET A 217 -17.28 17.32 8.72
CA MET A 217 -18.19 17.95 7.77
C MET A 217 -19.32 18.72 8.44
N ASP A 218 -19.97 18.15 9.46
CA ASP A 218 -21.21 18.70 10.04
C ASP A 218 -21.26 18.55 11.57
N GLY A 219 -20.13 18.44 12.23
CA GLY A 219 -20.03 18.32 13.69
C GLY A 219 -20.78 17.09 14.24
N TRP A 220 -21.24 17.21 15.46
CA TRP A 220 -21.96 16.12 16.13
C TRP A 220 -23.32 15.78 15.48
N ARG A 221 -23.94 16.76 14.79
CA ARG A 221 -25.15 16.53 14.01
C ARG A 221 -24.87 15.58 12.85
N GLY A 222 -23.76 15.76 12.12
CA GLY A 222 -23.34 14.87 11.04
C GLY A 222 -23.25 13.42 11.52
N VAL A 223 -22.60 13.18 12.65
CA VAL A 223 -22.50 11.85 13.27
C VAL A 223 -23.87 11.27 13.59
N LYS A 224 -24.75 12.05 14.28
CA LYS A 224 -26.07 11.60 14.69
C LYS A 224 -27.03 11.31 13.53
N GLU A 225 -26.93 12.05 12.43
CA GLU A 225 -27.84 11.88 11.30
C GLU A 225 -27.36 10.81 10.30
N THR A 226 -26.05 10.55 10.23
CA THR A 226 -25.48 9.64 9.22
C THR A 226 -24.96 8.31 9.78
N TRP A 227 -25.06 8.07 11.10
CA TRP A 227 -24.57 6.83 11.71
C TRP A 227 -25.07 5.53 11.03
N PRO A 228 -26.34 5.45 10.52
CA PRO A 228 -26.77 4.23 9.84
C PRO A 228 -25.98 3.99 8.55
N ALA A 229 -25.68 5.06 7.79
CA ALA A 229 -24.90 4.96 6.59
C ALA A 229 -23.43 4.57 6.89
N VAL A 230 -22.85 5.17 7.94
CA VAL A 230 -21.49 4.84 8.39
C VAL A 230 -21.40 3.38 8.84
N LEU A 231 -22.35 2.90 9.64
CA LEU A 231 -22.34 1.50 10.10
C LEU A 231 -22.61 0.50 8.98
N VAL A 232 -23.55 0.78 8.06
CA VAL A 232 -23.85 -0.12 6.95
C VAL A 232 -22.72 -0.13 5.95
N GLY A 233 -22.26 1.03 5.47
CA GLY A 233 -21.19 1.12 4.49
C GLY A 233 -19.83 0.73 5.05
N GLY A 234 -19.48 1.27 6.23
CA GLY A 234 -18.24 0.97 6.93
C GLY A 234 -18.19 -0.47 7.46
N GLY A 235 -19.31 -0.97 7.99
CA GLY A 235 -19.42 -2.35 8.45
C GLY A 235 -19.30 -3.37 7.31
N ALA A 236 -20.00 -3.14 6.21
CA ALA A 236 -19.87 -3.99 5.02
C ALA A 236 -18.42 -3.98 4.48
N PHE A 237 -17.79 -2.80 4.46
CA PHE A 237 -16.38 -2.66 4.11
C PHE A 237 -15.49 -3.47 5.06
N ALA A 238 -15.61 -3.26 6.36
CA ALA A 238 -14.78 -3.90 7.38
C ALA A 238 -14.89 -5.42 7.34
N ILE A 239 -16.11 -5.96 7.18
CA ILE A 239 -16.37 -7.39 7.08
C ILE A 239 -15.73 -7.96 5.79
N ALA A 240 -15.94 -7.32 4.64
CA ALA A 240 -15.38 -7.80 3.39
C ALA A 240 -13.85 -7.71 3.37
N GLN A 241 -13.26 -6.62 3.90
CA GLN A 241 -11.81 -6.46 4.04
C GLN A 241 -11.24 -7.57 4.94
N TYR A 242 -11.85 -7.82 6.10
CA TYR A 242 -11.45 -8.88 7.00
C TYR A 242 -11.53 -10.26 6.34
N LEU A 243 -12.65 -10.60 5.72
CA LEU A 243 -12.84 -11.92 5.09
C LEU A 243 -11.84 -12.14 3.95
N THR A 244 -11.65 -11.14 3.09
CA THR A 244 -10.75 -11.26 1.94
C THR A 244 -9.29 -11.34 2.37
N SER A 245 -8.85 -10.46 3.28
CA SER A 245 -7.46 -10.44 3.77
C SER A 245 -7.08 -11.67 4.58
N ASN A 246 -8.06 -12.28 5.29
CA ASN A 246 -7.79 -13.44 6.15
C ASN A 246 -7.93 -14.79 5.44
N PHE A 247 -8.70 -14.88 4.36
CA PHE A 247 -9.02 -16.16 3.72
C PHE A 247 -8.61 -16.26 2.24
N ILE A 248 -8.36 -15.13 1.56
CA ILE A 248 -8.00 -15.10 0.14
C ILE A 248 -6.55 -14.62 -0.03
N GLY A 249 -6.25 -13.40 0.42
CA GLY A 249 -4.92 -12.82 0.32
C GLY A 249 -4.94 -11.29 0.30
N PRO A 250 -3.77 -10.65 0.14
CA PRO A 250 -3.64 -9.19 0.20
C PRO A 250 -4.11 -8.47 -1.07
N GLU A 251 -4.32 -9.16 -2.18
CA GLU A 251 -4.52 -8.54 -3.50
C GLU A 251 -5.93 -7.96 -3.69
N LEU A 252 -6.94 -8.54 -3.06
CA LEU A 252 -8.34 -8.21 -3.32
C LEU A 252 -9.09 -7.45 -2.22
N PRO A 253 -8.59 -7.25 -0.97
CA PRO A 253 -9.39 -6.67 0.11
C PRO A 253 -10.04 -5.34 -0.23
N ASP A 254 -9.32 -4.44 -0.90
CA ASP A 254 -9.85 -3.11 -1.27
C ASP A 254 -10.98 -3.20 -2.30
N ILE A 255 -10.81 -4.04 -3.31
CA ILE A 255 -11.80 -4.20 -4.37
C ILE A 255 -13.09 -4.80 -3.81
N THR A 256 -12.97 -5.90 -3.06
CA THR A 256 -14.12 -6.59 -2.47
C THR A 256 -14.83 -5.74 -1.42
N ALA A 257 -14.06 -5.06 -0.56
CA ALA A 257 -14.59 -4.18 0.48
C ALA A 257 -15.28 -2.94 -0.11
N ALA A 258 -14.69 -2.33 -1.15
CA ALA A 258 -15.29 -1.21 -1.85
C ALA A 258 -16.62 -1.60 -2.51
N ILE A 259 -16.67 -2.73 -3.21
CA ILE A 259 -17.90 -3.22 -3.83
C ILE A 259 -18.96 -3.52 -2.78
N ALA A 260 -18.59 -4.19 -1.68
CA ALA A 260 -19.52 -4.48 -0.58
C ALA A 260 -20.08 -3.18 0.02
N SER A 261 -19.23 -2.18 0.25
CA SER A 261 -19.65 -0.86 0.74
C SER A 261 -20.56 -0.13 -0.24
N LEU A 262 -20.19 -0.07 -1.52
CA LEU A 262 -21.01 0.58 -2.57
C LEU A 262 -22.39 -0.05 -2.70
N VAL A 263 -22.45 -1.39 -2.73
CA VAL A 263 -23.73 -2.12 -2.85
C VAL A 263 -24.59 -1.88 -1.62
N SER A 264 -24.03 -2.04 -0.41
CA SER A 264 -24.77 -1.86 0.84
C SER A 264 -25.28 -0.44 1.02
N LEU A 265 -24.48 0.58 0.72
CA LEU A 265 -24.90 1.99 0.75
C LEU A 265 -25.99 2.27 -0.30
N THR A 266 -25.83 1.76 -1.53
CA THR A 266 -26.83 1.94 -2.60
C THR A 266 -28.18 1.33 -2.21
N LEU A 267 -28.17 0.15 -1.59
CA LEU A 267 -29.39 -0.48 -1.08
C LEU A 267 -30.00 0.30 0.09
N LEU A 268 -29.17 0.73 1.03
CA LEU A 268 -29.63 1.53 2.16
C LEU A 268 -30.32 2.82 1.69
N PHE A 269 -29.74 3.55 0.73
CA PHE A 269 -30.27 4.84 0.28
C PHE A 269 -31.58 4.74 -0.52
N ARG A 270 -32.01 3.52 -0.88
CA ARG A 270 -33.37 3.29 -1.41
C ARG A 270 -34.44 3.35 -0.35
N VAL A 271 -34.12 2.96 0.89
CA VAL A 271 -35.09 2.81 1.99
C VAL A 271 -34.87 3.82 3.12
N TRP A 272 -33.70 4.42 3.18
CA TRP A 272 -33.33 5.36 4.24
C TRP A 272 -32.70 6.64 3.67
N LYS A 273 -33.06 7.77 4.28
CA LYS A 273 -32.48 9.10 4.00
C LYS A 273 -32.25 9.84 5.29
N PRO A 274 -31.23 10.71 5.41
CA PRO A 274 -31.04 11.55 6.57
C PRO A 274 -32.21 12.55 6.69
N LYS A 275 -32.45 13.03 7.92
CA LYS A 275 -33.55 13.98 8.20
C LYS A 275 -33.38 15.31 7.47
N HIS A 276 -32.15 15.76 7.32
CA HIS A 276 -31.78 16.99 6.61
C HIS A 276 -30.75 16.66 5.55
N ILE A 277 -30.88 17.27 4.37
CA ILE A 277 -29.87 17.20 3.30
C ILE A 277 -28.79 18.24 3.63
N PHE A 278 -27.56 17.79 3.81
CA PHE A 278 -26.41 18.65 4.07
C PHE A 278 -25.74 19.08 2.77
N ARG A 279 -25.46 20.37 2.65
CA ARG A 279 -24.63 20.96 1.59
C ARG A 279 -23.73 22.03 2.19
N PHE A 280 -22.49 22.12 1.72
CA PHE A 280 -21.61 23.24 2.08
C PHE A 280 -22.19 24.54 1.56
N GLU A 281 -22.15 25.60 2.38
CA GLU A 281 -22.53 26.94 1.93
C GLU A 281 -21.55 27.41 0.84
N PRO A 282 -22.06 27.98 -0.27
CA PRO A 282 -21.22 28.56 -1.31
C PRO A 282 -20.35 29.69 -0.75
N GLU A 283 -19.09 29.79 -1.17
CA GLU A 283 -18.29 30.96 -0.83
C GLU A 283 -18.86 32.21 -1.51
N ALA A 284 -18.90 33.32 -0.76
CA ALA A 284 -19.42 34.60 -1.28
C ALA A 284 -18.66 34.99 -2.55
N GLY A 285 -19.39 35.06 -3.68
CA GLY A 285 -18.84 35.41 -5.01
C GLY A 285 -18.60 34.23 -5.96
N GLN A 286 -18.72 32.98 -5.51
CA GLN A 286 -18.80 31.84 -6.42
C GLN A 286 -20.26 31.66 -6.84
N THR A 287 -20.60 32.14 -8.01
CA THR A 287 -21.73 31.59 -8.74
C THR A 287 -21.42 30.12 -8.92
N LEU A 288 -22.22 29.26 -8.29
CA LEU A 288 -22.20 27.84 -8.60
C LEU A 288 -22.43 27.72 -10.09
N THR A 289 -21.38 27.75 -10.89
CA THR A 289 -21.42 27.13 -12.21
C THR A 289 -21.58 25.65 -11.90
N GLN A 290 -22.82 25.29 -11.50
CA GLN A 290 -23.32 23.95 -11.75
C GLN A 290 -23.25 23.82 -13.28
N GLN A 291 -22.07 23.42 -13.79
CA GLN A 291 -22.15 22.54 -14.94
C GLN A 291 -22.87 21.34 -14.39
N PRO A 292 -24.14 21.12 -14.77
CA PRO A 292 -24.76 19.85 -14.49
C PRO A 292 -23.82 18.86 -15.17
N THR A 293 -23.01 18.17 -14.38
CA THR A 293 -22.52 16.87 -14.83
C THR A 293 -23.81 16.16 -15.16
N THR A 294 -24.12 16.08 -16.46
CA THR A 294 -25.31 15.39 -16.93
C THR A 294 -25.13 13.94 -16.50
N VAL A 295 -25.64 13.65 -15.30
CA VAL A 295 -25.53 12.33 -14.70
C VAL A 295 -26.40 11.43 -15.55
N GLN A 296 -25.79 10.81 -16.52
CA GLN A 296 -26.49 9.90 -17.44
C GLN A 296 -26.88 8.65 -16.67
N ARG A 297 -28.18 8.41 -16.55
CA ARG A 297 -28.69 7.17 -15.96
C ARG A 297 -28.51 6.04 -16.95
N TYR A 298 -27.80 5.01 -16.53
CA TYR A 298 -27.57 3.80 -17.32
C TYR A 298 -28.47 2.65 -16.87
N SER A 299 -28.80 1.76 -17.79
CA SER A 299 -29.51 0.51 -17.46
C SER A 299 -28.63 -0.40 -16.61
N ILE A 300 -29.24 -1.25 -15.77
CA ILE A 300 -28.55 -2.21 -14.91
C ILE A 300 -27.58 -3.10 -15.70
N GLY A 301 -28.00 -3.57 -16.90
CA GLY A 301 -27.14 -4.37 -17.76
C GLY A 301 -25.89 -3.64 -18.24
N LYS A 302 -26.00 -2.32 -18.53
CA LYS A 302 -24.85 -1.50 -18.92
C LYS A 302 -23.91 -1.27 -17.75
N ILE A 303 -24.45 -1.05 -16.55
CA ILE A 303 -23.66 -0.94 -15.31
C ILE A 303 -22.95 -2.26 -15.02
N ALA A 304 -23.65 -3.41 -15.07
CA ALA A 304 -23.04 -4.72 -14.86
C ALA A 304 -21.90 -5.00 -15.86
N LYS A 305 -22.11 -4.65 -17.14
CA LYS A 305 -21.05 -4.74 -18.16
C LYS A 305 -19.86 -3.84 -17.83
N ALA A 306 -20.08 -2.65 -17.29
CA ALA A 306 -19.03 -1.73 -16.93
C ALA A 306 -18.17 -2.26 -15.76
N TRP A 307 -18.74 -3.01 -14.82
CA TRP A 307 -18.05 -3.65 -13.72
C TRP A 307 -17.36 -4.97 -14.10
N SER A 308 -17.62 -5.51 -15.31
CA SER A 308 -17.07 -6.82 -15.73
C SER A 308 -15.54 -6.93 -15.68
N PRO A 309 -14.71 -5.90 -16.00
CA PRO A 309 -13.25 -6.00 -15.87
C PRO A 309 -12.80 -6.39 -14.46
N PHE A 310 -13.43 -5.79 -13.46
CA PHE A 310 -13.08 -6.00 -12.05
C PHE A 310 -13.69 -7.28 -11.48
N ALA A 311 -14.85 -7.70 -11.99
CA ALA A 311 -15.43 -9.02 -11.69
C ALA A 311 -14.52 -10.14 -12.23
N ILE A 312 -14.06 -10.03 -13.48
CA ILE A 312 -13.12 -10.98 -14.11
C ILE A 312 -11.82 -11.02 -13.30
N LEU A 313 -11.27 -9.86 -12.95
CA LEU A 313 -10.09 -9.73 -12.10
C LEU A 313 -10.25 -10.47 -10.77
N THR A 314 -11.36 -10.21 -10.06
CA THR A 314 -11.63 -10.84 -8.76
C THR A 314 -11.68 -12.37 -8.89
N VAL A 315 -12.35 -12.90 -9.90
CA VAL A 315 -12.42 -14.34 -10.15
C VAL A 315 -11.03 -14.91 -10.44
N MET A 316 -10.26 -14.29 -11.32
CA MET A 316 -8.92 -14.78 -11.70
C MET A 316 -7.96 -14.77 -10.50
N VAL A 317 -7.87 -13.67 -9.76
CA VAL A 317 -7.00 -13.59 -8.59
C VAL A 317 -7.45 -14.56 -7.50
N THR A 318 -8.75 -14.74 -7.30
CA THR A 318 -9.25 -15.75 -6.34
C THR A 318 -8.82 -17.15 -6.74
N ILE A 319 -8.90 -17.54 -8.03
CA ILE A 319 -8.43 -18.84 -8.51
C ILE A 319 -6.94 -19.03 -8.21
N TRP A 320 -6.11 -18.02 -8.46
CA TRP A 320 -4.66 -18.08 -8.16
C TRP A 320 -4.35 -18.12 -6.67
N SER A 321 -5.25 -17.65 -5.82
CA SER A 321 -5.04 -17.56 -4.36
C SER A 321 -5.46 -18.83 -3.60
N VAL A 322 -6.33 -19.67 -4.16
CA VAL A 322 -6.82 -20.85 -3.45
C VAL A 322 -5.77 -21.95 -3.30
N LYS A 323 -5.81 -22.65 -2.16
CA LYS A 323 -4.84 -23.72 -1.83
C LYS A 323 -4.67 -24.80 -2.92
N PRO A 324 -5.75 -25.34 -3.56
CA PRO A 324 -5.58 -26.33 -4.61
C PRO A 324 -4.76 -25.85 -5.81
N PHE A 325 -4.93 -24.57 -6.22
CA PHE A 325 -4.14 -24.00 -7.31
C PHE A 325 -2.67 -23.82 -6.91
N LYS A 326 -2.42 -23.25 -5.72
CA LYS A 326 -1.05 -23.09 -5.20
C LYS A 326 -0.32 -24.42 -5.03
N ALA A 327 -1.04 -25.48 -4.64
CA ALA A 327 -0.48 -26.82 -4.47
C ALA A 327 0.08 -27.41 -5.78
N LEU A 328 -0.43 -27.02 -6.94
CA LEU A 328 0.10 -27.46 -8.25
C LEU A 328 1.56 -27.04 -8.45
N PHE A 329 1.97 -25.91 -7.87
CA PHE A 329 3.31 -25.31 -8.01
C PHE A 329 4.18 -25.52 -6.77
N ALA A 330 3.64 -26.09 -5.69
CA ALA A 330 4.40 -26.41 -4.49
C ALA A 330 5.40 -27.56 -4.75
N LYS A 331 6.26 -27.81 -3.78
CA LYS A 331 7.17 -28.97 -3.82
C LYS A 331 6.37 -30.25 -4.03
N ASP A 332 6.80 -31.07 -4.97
CA ASP A 332 6.12 -32.32 -5.43
C ASP A 332 4.77 -32.08 -6.14
N GLY A 333 4.41 -30.85 -6.48
CA GLY A 333 3.24 -30.52 -7.27
C GLY A 333 3.45 -30.76 -8.77
N ALA A 334 2.36 -31.01 -9.50
CA ALA A 334 2.40 -31.35 -10.94
C ALA A 334 3.10 -30.29 -11.82
N LEU A 335 3.11 -29.03 -11.41
CA LEU A 335 3.68 -27.89 -12.13
C LEU A 335 4.86 -27.25 -11.40
N GLU A 336 5.47 -27.93 -10.43
CA GLU A 336 6.65 -27.42 -9.70
C GLU A 336 7.76 -26.97 -10.66
N HIS A 337 7.99 -27.71 -11.74
CA HIS A 337 9.01 -27.41 -12.74
C HIS A 337 8.77 -26.13 -13.55
N TRP A 338 7.62 -25.47 -13.41
CA TRP A 338 7.32 -24.16 -14.01
C TRP A 338 7.85 -23.00 -13.16
N ILE A 339 8.35 -23.27 -11.96
CA ILE A 339 9.02 -22.29 -11.13
C ILE A 339 10.54 -22.46 -11.30
N PHE A 340 11.16 -21.44 -11.90
CA PHE A 340 12.61 -21.41 -12.01
C PHE A 340 13.21 -20.84 -10.73
N LYS A 341 14.07 -21.63 -10.07
CA LYS A 341 14.79 -21.24 -8.87
C LYS A 341 16.26 -21.03 -9.22
N LEU A 342 16.74 -19.81 -9.02
CA LEU A 342 18.14 -19.42 -9.25
C LEU A 342 18.79 -19.11 -7.91
N GLU A 343 19.75 -19.90 -7.50
CA GLU A 343 20.65 -19.55 -6.39
C GLU A 343 21.48 -18.34 -6.81
N VAL A 344 21.39 -17.25 -6.04
CA VAL A 344 22.06 -15.99 -6.41
C VAL A 344 23.56 -16.18 -6.25
N PRO A 345 24.34 -16.08 -7.35
CA PRO A 345 25.79 -16.24 -7.30
C PRO A 345 26.41 -15.24 -6.31
N TYR A 346 27.47 -15.66 -5.63
CA TYR A 346 28.20 -14.88 -4.64
C TYR A 346 27.39 -14.46 -3.38
N LEU A 347 26.14 -14.94 -3.22
CA LEU A 347 25.31 -14.56 -2.09
C LEU A 347 24.67 -15.75 -1.37
N HIS A 348 24.10 -16.73 -2.12
CA HIS A 348 23.39 -17.86 -1.55
C HIS A 348 24.27 -18.67 -0.60
N LYS A 349 23.87 -18.70 0.70
CA LYS A 349 24.57 -19.39 1.79
C LYS A 349 26.04 -19.00 2.01
N LEU A 350 26.46 -17.84 1.47
CA LEU A 350 27.80 -17.30 1.68
C LEU A 350 27.82 -16.18 2.73
N VAL A 351 26.67 -15.67 3.12
CA VAL A 351 26.48 -14.76 4.25
C VAL A 351 25.91 -15.54 5.42
N GLU A 352 26.46 -15.35 6.60
CA GLU A 352 25.97 -15.99 7.85
C GLU A 352 25.36 -14.96 8.77
N LYS A 353 24.12 -15.22 9.22
CA LYS A 353 23.50 -14.49 10.33
C LYS A 353 24.14 -14.92 11.64
N MET A 354 24.43 -13.96 12.51
CA MET A 354 25.15 -14.15 13.77
C MET A 354 24.26 -13.86 14.98
N PRO A 355 24.60 -14.42 16.17
CA PRO A 355 24.03 -13.91 17.42
C PRO A 355 24.32 -12.40 17.62
N PRO A 356 23.42 -11.63 18.26
CA PRO A 356 22.16 -12.04 18.90
C PRO A 356 20.94 -12.05 17.99
N ILE A 357 21.09 -11.81 16.68
CA ILE A 357 19.97 -11.78 15.72
C ILE A 357 19.37 -13.17 15.52
N VAL A 358 20.20 -14.18 15.57
CA VAL A 358 19.80 -15.59 15.59
C VAL A 358 20.45 -16.27 16.81
N SER A 359 19.83 -17.33 17.32
CA SER A 359 20.38 -18.06 18.47
C SER A 359 21.68 -18.79 18.14
N GLU A 360 21.78 -19.34 16.93
CA GLU A 360 22.95 -20.03 16.39
C GLU A 360 23.27 -19.50 15.00
N MET A 361 24.54 -19.56 14.61
CA MET A 361 24.99 -19.14 13.27
C MET A 361 24.17 -19.87 12.19
N LYS A 362 23.60 -19.13 11.27
CA LYS A 362 22.74 -19.66 10.21
C LYS A 362 23.10 -19.05 8.85
N PRO A 363 23.38 -19.90 7.84
CA PRO A 363 23.56 -19.42 6.48
C PRO A 363 22.32 -18.69 5.96
N TYR A 364 22.52 -17.54 5.32
CA TYR A 364 21.44 -16.75 4.75
C TYR A 364 21.15 -17.21 3.32
N GLU A 365 19.93 -17.65 3.08
CA GLU A 365 19.52 -18.09 1.75
C GLU A 365 19.30 -16.90 0.81
N ALA A 366 19.65 -17.06 -0.45
CA ALA A 366 19.40 -16.11 -1.53
C ALA A 366 18.99 -16.88 -2.79
N ILE A 367 17.69 -17.12 -2.93
CA ILE A 367 17.10 -17.88 -4.03
C ILE A 367 16.11 -16.97 -4.76
N TYR A 368 16.43 -16.57 -6.00
CA TYR A 368 15.52 -15.86 -6.87
C TYR A 368 14.55 -16.85 -7.52
N LYS A 369 13.24 -16.62 -7.28
CA LYS A 369 12.16 -17.44 -7.83
C LYS A 369 11.51 -16.69 -8.99
N PHE A 370 11.56 -17.27 -10.17
CA PHE A 370 10.84 -16.78 -11.33
C PHE A 370 9.65 -17.70 -11.60
N ASP A 371 8.53 -17.34 -10.99
CA ASP A 371 7.26 -18.08 -11.00
C ASP A 371 6.29 -17.50 -12.04
N TRP A 372 6.75 -17.44 -13.28
CA TRP A 372 6.12 -16.71 -14.39
C TRP A 372 4.62 -16.96 -14.58
N PHE A 373 4.13 -18.17 -14.26
CA PHE A 373 2.71 -18.51 -14.41
C PHE A 373 1.96 -18.40 -13.08
N SER A 374 2.53 -18.86 -11.98
CA SER A 374 1.86 -18.84 -10.66
C SER A 374 1.86 -17.47 -9.98
N ALA A 375 2.63 -16.50 -10.50
CA ALA A 375 2.64 -15.13 -9.97
C ALA A 375 1.26 -14.46 -10.14
N THR A 376 0.82 -13.75 -9.11
CA THR A 376 -0.45 -13.01 -9.11
C THR A 376 -0.55 -12.01 -10.26
N GLY A 377 0.55 -11.36 -10.64
CA GLY A 377 0.59 -10.45 -11.79
C GLY A 377 0.16 -11.12 -13.10
N THR A 378 0.44 -12.42 -13.26
CA THR A 378 0.00 -13.20 -14.44
C THR A 378 -1.51 -13.43 -14.40
N ALA A 379 -2.10 -13.70 -13.24
CA ALA A 379 -3.56 -13.77 -13.11
C ALA A 379 -4.23 -12.45 -13.53
N ILE A 380 -3.68 -11.33 -13.08
CA ILE A 380 -4.18 -9.99 -13.42
C ILE A 380 -4.03 -9.72 -14.92
N PHE A 381 -2.90 -10.08 -15.51
CA PHE A 381 -2.65 -9.92 -16.95
C PHE A 381 -3.59 -10.78 -17.79
N ILE A 382 -3.86 -12.02 -17.39
CA ILE A 382 -4.84 -12.89 -18.03
C ILE A 382 -6.25 -12.28 -17.90
N ALA A 383 -6.61 -11.74 -16.73
CA ALA A 383 -7.87 -11.02 -16.54
C ALA A 383 -8.01 -9.83 -17.51
N ALA A 384 -6.92 -9.10 -17.74
CA ALA A 384 -6.88 -8.00 -18.71
C ALA A 384 -7.11 -8.50 -20.15
N ILE A 385 -6.48 -9.60 -20.55
CA ILE A 385 -6.69 -10.21 -21.88
C ILE A 385 -8.15 -10.67 -22.05
N ILE A 386 -8.71 -11.37 -21.05
CA ILE A 386 -10.13 -11.80 -21.07
C ILE A 386 -11.03 -10.56 -21.19
N THR A 387 -10.72 -9.50 -20.50
CA THR A 387 -11.46 -8.22 -20.55
C THR A 387 -11.41 -7.58 -21.94
N VAL A 388 -10.25 -7.56 -22.60
CA VAL A 388 -10.09 -7.08 -23.99
C VAL A 388 -11.04 -7.84 -24.92
N ILE A 389 -11.08 -9.18 -24.80
CA ILE A 389 -11.94 -10.05 -25.62
C ILE A 389 -13.43 -9.80 -25.30
N PHE A 390 -13.79 -9.77 -24.01
CA PHE A 390 -15.18 -9.60 -23.55
C PHE A 390 -15.76 -8.24 -23.96
N LEU A 391 -14.97 -7.17 -23.86
CA LEU A 391 -15.37 -5.83 -24.26
C LEU A 391 -15.22 -5.56 -25.75
N LYS A 392 -14.70 -6.54 -26.51
CA LYS A 392 -14.47 -6.44 -27.97
C LYS A 392 -13.54 -5.26 -28.35
N MET A 393 -12.55 -4.98 -27.52
CA MET A 393 -11.50 -4.00 -27.83
C MET A 393 -10.62 -4.53 -28.96
N LYS A 394 -10.22 -3.68 -29.90
CA LYS A 394 -9.34 -4.09 -30.99
C LYS A 394 -7.96 -4.51 -30.46
N ALA A 395 -7.41 -5.60 -30.99
CA ALA A 395 -6.08 -6.09 -30.57
C ALA A 395 -4.98 -5.02 -30.74
N SER A 396 -5.00 -4.24 -31.82
CA SER A 396 -4.06 -3.14 -32.03
C SER A 396 -4.15 -2.07 -30.95
N GLU A 397 -5.36 -1.73 -30.50
CA GLU A 397 -5.60 -0.77 -29.44
C GLU A 397 -5.15 -1.31 -28.08
N ALA A 398 -5.38 -2.60 -27.81
CA ALA A 398 -4.90 -3.26 -26.60
C ALA A 398 -3.35 -3.26 -26.53
N VAL A 399 -2.68 -3.60 -27.61
CA VAL A 399 -1.20 -3.56 -27.71
C VAL A 399 -0.66 -2.14 -27.51
N THR A 400 -1.28 -1.14 -28.14
CA THR A 400 -0.91 0.26 -27.95
C THR A 400 -1.08 0.67 -26.48
N THR A 401 -2.22 0.30 -25.84
CA THR A 401 -2.50 0.58 -24.43
C THR A 401 -1.47 -0.09 -23.51
N PHE A 402 -1.06 -1.30 -23.82
CA PHE A 402 -0.01 -1.98 -23.07
C PHE A 402 1.34 -1.27 -23.20
N GLY A 403 1.72 -0.84 -24.41
CA GLY A 403 2.93 -0.04 -24.65
C GLY A 403 2.91 1.30 -23.90
N GLU A 404 1.77 2.00 -23.89
CA GLU A 404 1.59 3.22 -23.09
C GLU A 404 1.74 2.95 -21.58
N THR A 405 1.22 1.81 -21.12
CA THR A 405 1.35 1.39 -19.72
C THR A 405 2.80 1.19 -19.32
N LEU A 406 3.57 0.46 -20.13
CA LEU A 406 5.00 0.25 -19.89
C LEU A 406 5.79 1.57 -19.90
N ASN A 407 5.50 2.45 -20.84
CA ASN A 407 6.18 3.75 -20.92
C ASN A 407 5.89 4.66 -19.72
N GLU A 408 4.65 4.66 -19.23
CA GLU A 408 4.24 5.43 -18.04
C GLU A 408 4.87 4.86 -16.76
N LEU A 409 4.96 3.53 -16.64
CA LEU A 409 5.45 2.86 -15.46
C LEU A 409 6.96 2.68 -15.39
N LYS A 410 7.73 2.99 -16.43
CA LYS A 410 9.20 2.78 -16.45
C LYS A 410 9.93 3.43 -15.27
N THR A 411 9.56 4.65 -14.89
CA THR A 411 10.18 5.37 -13.77
C THR A 411 9.72 4.81 -12.41
N PRO A 412 8.42 4.59 -12.14
CA PRO A 412 7.97 3.85 -10.97
C PRO A 412 8.63 2.48 -10.79
N ILE A 413 8.70 1.68 -11.86
CA ILE A 413 9.33 0.35 -11.84
C ILE A 413 10.79 0.44 -11.43
N TYR A 414 11.56 1.35 -12.05
CA TYR A 414 12.95 1.58 -11.67
C TYR A 414 13.08 1.99 -10.19
N SER A 415 12.22 2.90 -9.72
CA SER A 415 12.24 3.36 -8.32
C SER A 415 11.98 2.21 -7.35
N ILE A 416 11.01 1.33 -7.64
CA ILE A 416 10.71 0.14 -6.83
C ILE A 416 11.91 -0.81 -6.81
N GLY A 417 12.53 -1.05 -7.97
CA GLY A 417 13.75 -1.85 -8.06
C GLY A 417 14.86 -1.31 -7.16
N MET A 418 15.10 0.00 -7.16
CA MET A 418 16.14 0.63 -6.34
C MET A 418 15.82 0.60 -4.85
N VAL A 419 14.56 0.79 -4.45
CA VAL A 419 14.16 0.71 -3.04
C VAL A 419 14.33 -0.72 -2.50
N LEU A 420 14.00 -1.73 -3.30
CA LEU A 420 14.24 -3.13 -2.92
C LEU A 420 15.72 -3.49 -2.96
N ALA A 421 16.49 -2.96 -3.90
CA ALA A 421 17.96 -3.09 -3.90
C ALA A 421 18.55 -2.57 -2.58
N PHE A 422 18.06 -1.42 -2.08
CA PHE A 422 18.44 -0.91 -0.76
C PHE A 422 18.03 -1.87 0.36
N ALA A 423 16.79 -2.34 0.38
CA ALA A 423 16.31 -3.25 1.42
C ALA A 423 17.16 -4.53 1.50
N PHE A 424 17.52 -5.10 0.35
CA PHE A 424 18.31 -6.32 0.30
C PHE A 424 19.76 -6.08 0.74
N ILE A 425 20.44 -5.02 0.26
CA ILE A 425 21.79 -4.75 0.76
C ILE A 425 21.78 -4.41 2.26
N ALA A 426 20.78 -3.70 2.77
CA ALA A 426 20.65 -3.40 4.18
C ALA A 426 20.47 -4.66 5.04
N ASN A 427 19.70 -5.65 4.54
CA ASN A 427 19.49 -6.93 5.22
C ASN A 427 20.73 -7.83 5.15
N TYR A 428 21.33 -7.99 3.97
CA TYR A 428 22.50 -8.87 3.80
C TYR A 428 23.77 -8.30 4.45
N SER A 429 23.94 -6.98 4.52
CA SER A 429 25.09 -6.36 5.21
C SER A 429 24.98 -6.36 6.74
N GLY A 430 23.78 -6.59 7.31
CA GLY A 430 23.54 -6.45 8.74
C GLY A 430 23.11 -5.04 9.19
N LEU A 431 23.03 -4.08 8.28
CA LEU A 431 22.66 -2.69 8.56
C LEU A 431 21.27 -2.60 9.22
N SER A 432 20.27 -3.32 8.67
CA SER A 432 18.93 -3.39 9.27
C SER A 432 18.97 -4.00 10.68
N ALA A 433 19.78 -5.03 10.89
CA ALA A 433 19.93 -5.69 12.18
C ALA A 433 20.58 -4.78 13.24
N THR A 434 21.57 -3.94 12.85
CA THR A 434 22.16 -2.92 13.73
C THR A 434 21.10 -1.97 14.27
N LEU A 435 20.26 -1.44 13.40
CA LEU A 435 19.15 -0.55 13.78
C LEU A 435 18.14 -1.24 14.70
N ALA A 436 17.81 -2.49 14.38
CA ALA A 436 16.87 -3.27 15.18
C ALA A 436 17.40 -3.52 16.61
N LEU A 437 18.70 -3.83 16.76
CA LEU A 437 19.33 -3.99 18.06
C LEU A 437 19.32 -2.69 18.88
N ALA A 438 19.54 -1.54 18.26
CA ALA A 438 19.42 -0.26 18.96
C ALA A 438 17.98 0.01 19.42
N LEU A 439 17.00 -0.25 18.56
CA LEU A 439 15.59 -0.07 18.89
C LEU A 439 15.10 -1.07 19.94
N SER A 440 15.64 -2.27 20.00
CA SER A 440 15.28 -3.26 21.03
C SER A 440 15.56 -2.79 22.46
N HIS A 441 16.49 -1.83 22.64
CA HIS A 441 16.72 -1.21 23.96
C HIS A 441 15.52 -0.42 24.49
N THR A 442 14.56 -0.05 23.65
CA THR A 442 13.29 0.57 24.09
C THR A 442 12.33 -0.44 24.73
N GLY A 443 12.63 -1.73 24.60
CA GLY A 443 11.84 -2.82 25.16
C GLY A 443 10.41 -2.81 24.69
N HIS A 444 9.49 -3.17 25.57
CA HIS A 444 8.06 -3.28 25.26
C HIS A 444 7.37 -1.97 24.85
N ALA A 445 7.96 -0.79 25.16
CA ALA A 445 7.44 0.50 24.69
C ALA A 445 7.48 0.61 23.16
N PHE A 446 8.39 -0.11 22.50
CA PHE A 446 8.48 -0.14 21.04
C PHE A 446 7.17 -0.61 20.39
N THR A 447 6.41 -1.49 21.02
CA THR A 447 5.12 -1.97 20.49
C THR A 447 4.16 -0.81 20.17
N PHE A 448 4.10 0.20 21.06
CA PHE A 448 3.29 1.39 20.82
C PHE A 448 3.91 2.30 19.73
N PHE A 449 5.23 2.44 19.71
CA PHE A 449 5.92 3.33 18.78
C PHE A 449 6.20 2.72 17.40
N SER A 450 6.07 1.41 17.26
CA SER A 450 6.29 0.69 16.00
C SER A 450 5.53 1.28 14.80
N PRO A 451 4.22 1.59 14.89
CA PRO A 451 3.50 2.22 13.78
C PRO A 451 4.04 3.60 13.37
N PHE A 452 4.71 4.31 14.27
CA PHE A 452 5.28 5.63 13.94
C PHE A 452 6.45 5.55 12.97
N LEU A 453 7.16 4.41 12.91
CA LEU A 453 8.18 4.18 11.86
C LEU A 453 7.52 4.06 10.49
N GLY A 454 6.46 3.28 10.38
CA GLY A 454 5.68 3.19 9.16
C GLY A 454 5.10 4.54 8.74
N TRP A 455 4.49 5.25 9.69
CA TRP A 455 3.97 6.60 9.52
C TRP A 455 5.03 7.56 8.97
N LEU A 456 6.21 7.60 9.58
CA LEU A 456 7.33 8.42 9.13
C LEU A 456 7.78 8.02 7.73
N GLY A 457 7.88 6.72 7.47
CA GLY A 457 8.28 6.18 6.17
C GLY A 457 7.34 6.64 5.05
N VAL A 458 6.03 6.54 5.26
CA VAL A 458 5.05 6.97 4.25
C VAL A 458 4.92 8.49 4.18
N PHE A 459 4.98 9.20 5.30
CA PHE A 459 5.03 10.67 5.30
C PHE A 459 6.12 11.19 4.35
N LEU A 460 7.31 10.62 4.43
CA LEU A 460 8.47 11.10 3.67
C LEU A 460 8.50 10.58 2.24
N THR A 461 8.06 9.34 1.99
CA THR A 461 8.11 8.70 0.67
C THR A 461 6.84 8.85 -0.15
N GLY A 462 5.71 9.09 0.50
CA GLY A 462 4.37 9.05 -0.12
C GLY A 462 3.88 7.63 -0.47
N SER A 463 4.62 6.58 -0.07
CA SER A 463 4.38 5.19 -0.49
C SER A 463 4.51 4.20 0.65
N ASP A 464 3.43 3.49 0.97
CA ASP A 464 3.46 2.43 1.98
C ASP A 464 4.34 1.24 1.54
N THR A 465 4.37 0.94 0.25
CA THR A 465 5.31 -0.02 -0.34
C THR A 465 6.76 0.32 0.00
N SER A 466 7.15 1.59 -0.21
CA SER A 466 8.52 2.05 0.08
C SER A 466 8.81 2.03 1.58
N SER A 467 7.87 2.43 2.41
CA SER A 467 7.99 2.35 3.88
C SER A 467 8.19 0.92 4.36
N ASN A 468 7.42 -0.02 3.82
CA ASN A 468 7.56 -1.44 4.15
C ASN A 468 8.90 -2.02 3.66
N ALA A 469 9.36 -1.64 2.49
CA ALA A 469 10.69 -2.03 2.01
C ALA A 469 11.83 -1.53 2.91
N LEU A 470 11.67 -0.32 3.48
CA LEU A 470 12.67 0.29 4.35
C LEU A 470 12.68 -0.33 5.76
N PHE A 471 11.51 -0.63 6.33
CA PHE A 471 11.39 -0.87 7.76
C PHE A 471 10.86 -2.26 8.14
N SER A 472 10.27 -3.06 7.24
CA SER A 472 9.68 -4.34 7.64
C SER A 472 10.68 -5.33 8.22
N ALA A 473 11.89 -5.42 7.66
CA ALA A 473 12.95 -6.27 8.23
C ALA A 473 13.41 -5.78 9.61
N LEU A 474 13.52 -4.45 9.78
CA LEU A 474 13.84 -3.83 11.06
C LEU A 474 12.73 -4.12 12.09
N GLN A 475 11.47 -4.00 11.71
CA GLN A 475 10.32 -4.31 12.57
C GLN A 475 10.34 -5.79 13.03
N ALA A 476 10.53 -6.72 12.07
CA ALA A 476 10.59 -8.14 12.37
C ALA A 476 11.75 -8.46 13.33
N THR A 477 12.95 -7.97 13.03
CA THR A 477 14.12 -8.21 13.88
C THR A 477 13.96 -7.60 15.27
N THR A 478 13.41 -6.38 15.37
CA THR A 478 13.15 -5.75 16.68
C THR A 478 12.12 -6.56 17.48
N ALA A 479 11.05 -7.05 16.81
CA ALA A 479 10.02 -7.89 17.44
C ALA A 479 10.64 -9.13 18.08
N GLN A 480 11.51 -9.85 17.35
CA GLN A 480 12.25 -11.01 17.87
C GLN A 480 13.05 -10.65 19.12
N GLN A 481 13.76 -9.52 19.11
CA GLN A 481 14.61 -9.11 20.22
C GLN A 481 13.83 -8.73 21.47
N ILE A 482 12.61 -8.20 21.33
CA ILE A 482 11.75 -7.83 22.48
C ILE A 482 10.71 -8.90 22.84
N GLY A 483 10.73 -10.06 22.16
CA GLY A 483 9.83 -11.17 22.46
C GLY A 483 8.37 -10.96 22.03
N ILE A 484 8.13 -10.17 20.97
CA ILE A 484 6.81 -9.93 20.37
C ILE A 484 6.72 -10.68 19.04
N PRO A 485 5.55 -11.23 18.64
CA PRO A 485 5.39 -11.85 17.32
C PRO A 485 5.76 -10.89 16.18
N GLU A 486 6.61 -11.35 15.27
CA GLU A 486 7.13 -10.52 14.16
C GLU A 486 6.02 -9.97 13.28
N VAL A 487 5.03 -10.81 12.97
CA VAL A 487 3.88 -10.45 12.14
C VAL A 487 3.13 -9.23 12.68
N LEU A 488 3.06 -9.08 14.01
CA LEU A 488 2.38 -7.94 14.64
C LEU A 488 3.08 -6.62 14.33
N LEU A 489 4.41 -6.56 14.49
CA LEU A 489 5.16 -5.32 14.27
C LEU A 489 5.38 -5.02 12.79
N VAL A 490 5.53 -6.06 11.94
CA VAL A 490 5.55 -5.87 10.48
C VAL A 490 4.21 -5.31 9.99
N ALA A 491 3.09 -5.85 10.46
CA ALA A 491 1.77 -5.32 10.17
C ALA A 491 1.57 -3.90 10.73
N ALA A 492 2.13 -3.61 11.91
CA ALA A 492 2.10 -2.28 12.51
C ALA A 492 2.81 -1.23 11.65
N ASN A 493 3.89 -1.60 10.94
CA ASN A 493 4.55 -0.70 9.99
C ASN A 493 3.59 -0.24 8.89
N THR A 494 2.91 -1.18 8.24
CA THR A 494 1.90 -0.90 7.22
C THR A 494 0.71 -0.12 7.80
N SER A 495 0.13 -0.58 8.91
CA SER A 495 -1.04 0.06 9.52
C SER A 495 -0.74 1.47 10.08
N GLY A 496 0.49 1.73 10.50
CA GLY A 496 0.97 3.07 10.81
C GLY A 496 1.23 3.89 9.55
N GLY A 497 1.80 3.26 8.53
CA GLY A 497 2.12 3.87 7.24
C GLY A 497 0.90 4.51 6.59
N VAL A 498 -0.25 3.84 6.59
CA VAL A 498 -1.48 4.36 5.97
C VAL A 498 -1.89 5.73 6.52
N THR A 499 -1.63 6.00 7.81
CA THR A 499 -1.95 7.29 8.44
C THR A 499 -0.97 8.40 8.05
N GLY A 500 0.24 8.06 7.61
CA GLY A 500 1.25 9.00 7.11
C GLY A 500 0.97 9.51 5.70
N LYS A 501 0.22 8.76 4.91
CA LYS A 501 -0.04 9.11 3.49
C LYS A 501 -0.79 10.44 3.34
N MET A 502 -1.74 10.74 4.24
CA MET A 502 -2.52 11.97 4.17
C MET A 502 -1.72 13.27 4.37
N ILE A 503 -0.51 13.18 4.89
CA ILE A 503 0.38 14.32 5.10
C ILE A 503 1.62 14.29 4.20
N SER A 504 1.79 13.26 3.38
CA SER A 504 2.96 13.17 2.51
C SER A 504 2.98 14.30 1.48
N PRO A 505 4.13 14.97 1.27
CA PRO A 505 4.24 16.06 0.29
C PRO A 505 3.76 15.66 -1.10
N GLN A 506 4.01 14.42 -1.51
CA GLN A 506 3.57 13.89 -2.80
C GLN A 506 2.04 13.81 -2.89
N SER A 507 1.37 13.22 -1.88
CA SER A 507 -0.09 13.09 -1.89
C SER A 507 -0.78 14.45 -1.80
N ILE A 508 -0.24 15.36 -1.00
CA ILE A 508 -0.72 16.75 -0.88
C ILE A 508 -0.61 17.48 -2.21
N ALA A 509 0.54 17.40 -2.89
CA ALA A 509 0.75 18.05 -4.18
C ALA A 509 -0.23 17.53 -5.24
N ILE A 510 -0.45 16.22 -5.30
CA ILE A 510 -1.41 15.59 -6.22
C ILE A 510 -2.83 16.06 -5.91
N ALA A 511 -3.23 16.05 -4.64
CA ALA A 511 -4.55 16.49 -4.21
C ALA A 511 -4.78 17.97 -4.53
N CYS A 512 -3.81 18.86 -4.23
CA CYS A 512 -3.87 20.28 -4.55
C CYS A 512 -4.00 20.53 -6.06
N ALA A 513 -3.22 19.82 -6.86
CA ALA A 513 -3.29 19.95 -8.33
C ALA A 513 -4.67 19.54 -8.87
N ALA A 514 -5.26 18.48 -8.33
CA ALA A 514 -6.55 17.96 -8.79
C ALA A 514 -7.72 18.91 -8.50
N VAL A 515 -7.64 19.73 -7.46
CA VAL A 515 -8.72 20.65 -7.05
C VAL A 515 -8.41 22.13 -7.28
N GLY A 516 -7.32 22.44 -8.01
CA GLY A 516 -6.94 23.81 -8.35
C GLY A 516 -6.34 24.62 -7.19
N LEU A 517 -5.77 23.96 -6.17
CA LEU A 517 -5.12 24.57 -5.01
C LEU A 517 -3.59 24.55 -5.09
N VAL A 518 -3.01 24.56 -6.29
CA VAL A 518 -1.55 24.64 -6.48
C VAL A 518 -0.99 25.87 -5.77
N GLY A 519 0.05 25.67 -4.95
CA GLY A 519 0.65 26.72 -4.11
C GLY A 519 0.02 26.86 -2.71
N LYS A 520 -1.03 26.08 -2.39
CA LYS A 520 -1.69 26.05 -1.07
C LYS A 520 -1.47 24.73 -0.34
N GLU A 521 -0.38 24.03 -0.67
CA GLU A 521 -0.02 22.73 -0.06
C GLU A 521 0.12 22.84 1.47
N SER A 522 0.59 23.99 1.97
CA SER A 522 0.71 24.24 3.42
C SER A 522 -0.64 24.28 4.13
N ASP A 523 -1.70 24.78 3.48
CA ASP A 523 -3.03 24.82 4.08
C ASP A 523 -3.62 23.41 4.18
N LEU A 524 -3.43 22.59 3.15
CA LEU A 524 -3.86 21.22 3.13
C LEU A 524 -3.08 20.37 4.15
N PHE A 525 -1.75 20.58 4.29
CA PHE A 525 -0.95 19.95 5.31
C PHE A 525 -1.45 20.29 6.72
N ARG A 526 -1.71 21.58 7.01
CA ARG A 526 -2.25 22.01 8.30
C ARG A 526 -3.62 21.40 8.59
N PHE A 527 -4.43 21.21 7.55
CA PHE A 527 -5.74 20.57 7.68
C PHE A 527 -5.60 19.10 8.09
N THR A 528 -4.67 18.35 7.51
CA THR A 528 -4.56 16.89 7.66
C THR A 528 -3.65 16.44 8.81
N VAL A 529 -2.60 17.21 9.17
CA VAL A 529 -1.54 16.75 10.09
C VAL A 529 -2.04 16.32 11.47
N LYS A 530 -2.97 17.07 12.05
CA LYS A 530 -3.54 16.73 13.36
C LYS A 530 -4.29 15.39 13.33
N HIS A 531 -5.00 15.11 12.23
CA HIS A 531 -5.73 13.86 12.04
C HIS A 531 -4.76 12.69 11.85
N SER A 532 -3.72 12.89 11.08
CA SER A 532 -2.65 11.91 10.86
C SER A 532 -2.01 11.46 12.17
N ILE A 533 -1.61 12.40 13.03
CA ILE A 533 -1.00 12.09 14.34
C ILE A 533 -2.00 11.34 15.23
N ILE A 534 -3.25 11.81 15.33
CA ILE A 534 -4.28 11.17 16.15
C ILE A 534 -4.52 9.73 15.70
N PHE A 535 -4.64 9.49 14.39
CA PHE A 535 -4.86 8.14 13.87
C PHE A 535 -3.65 7.23 14.07
N THR A 536 -2.42 7.75 13.97
CA THR A 536 -1.21 6.98 14.31
C THR A 536 -1.19 6.55 15.78
N VAL A 537 -1.61 7.44 16.68
CA VAL A 537 -1.78 7.11 18.11
C VAL A 537 -2.84 6.01 18.28
N PHE A 538 -3.99 6.09 17.59
CA PHE A 538 -4.99 5.01 17.62
C PHE A 538 -4.43 3.68 17.14
N VAL A 539 -3.65 3.68 16.06
CA VAL A 539 -2.97 2.46 15.60
C VAL A 539 -2.01 1.94 16.68
N GLY A 540 -1.20 2.80 17.30
CA GLY A 540 -0.31 2.42 18.40
C GLY A 540 -1.06 1.78 19.57
N ILE A 541 -2.23 2.29 19.92
CA ILE A 541 -3.10 1.71 20.94
C ILE A 541 -3.61 0.34 20.50
N ILE A 542 -4.11 0.20 19.27
CA ILE A 542 -4.60 -1.07 18.72
C ILE A 542 -3.48 -2.13 18.79
N ILE A 543 -2.27 -1.81 18.32
CA ILE A 543 -1.11 -2.73 18.35
C ILE A 543 -0.77 -3.14 19.78
N THR A 544 -0.74 -2.18 20.71
CA THR A 544 -0.46 -2.46 22.12
C THR A 544 -1.53 -3.37 22.75
N VAL A 545 -2.80 -3.11 22.46
CA VAL A 545 -3.92 -3.96 22.91
C VAL A 545 -3.79 -5.37 22.33
N GLN A 546 -3.47 -5.50 21.04
CA GLN A 546 -3.28 -6.80 20.40
C GLN A 546 -2.09 -7.57 20.99
N ALA A 547 -0.99 -6.87 21.29
CA ALA A 547 0.19 -7.51 21.87
C ALA A 547 -0.07 -8.08 23.28
N TYR A 548 -0.79 -7.34 24.13
CA TYR A 548 -0.82 -7.64 25.58
C TYR A 548 -2.19 -8.01 26.13
N LEU A 549 -3.28 -7.56 25.53
CA LEU A 549 -4.64 -7.80 26.06
C LEU A 549 -5.39 -8.85 25.24
N VAL A 550 -5.20 -8.89 23.92
CA VAL A 550 -5.92 -9.81 23.04
C VAL A 550 -4.96 -10.52 22.06
N PRO A 551 -3.90 -11.19 22.56
CA PRO A 551 -2.88 -11.83 21.69
C PRO A 551 -3.44 -12.94 20.80
N TRP A 552 -4.62 -13.47 21.12
CA TRP A 552 -5.34 -14.44 20.29
C TRP A 552 -5.80 -13.84 18.92
N MET A 553 -5.76 -12.52 18.76
CA MET A 553 -6.00 -11.87 17.47
C MET A 553 -4.80 -11.97 16.51
N ILE A 554 -3.63 -12.33 16.98
CA ILE A 554 -2.44 -12.53 16.14
C ILE A 554 -2.59 -13.88 15.43
N PRO A 555 -2.41 -13.94 14.07
CA PRO A 555 -2.59 -15.17 13.30
C PRO A 555 -1.64 -16.28 13.67
#